data_98df17502e3c91adf1f53c00fa797de5
#
_entry.id   98df17502e3c91adf1f53c00fa797de5
#
_cell.length_a   1.000
_cell.length_b   1.000
_cell.length_c   1.000
_cell.angle_alpha   90.00
_cell.angle_beta   90.00
_cell.angle_gamma   90.00
#
_symmetry.space_group_name_H-M   'P 1'
#
loop_
_entity.id
_entity.type
_entity.pdbx_description
1 polymer ?
#
loop_
_entity_poly.entity_id
_entity_poly.type
_entity_poly.pdbx_seq_one_letter_code
_entity_poly.pdbx_strand_id
1 'polypeptide(L)'
;MGIRLRISRQSLALLEALLNQPAQWHHGYALSQQTELASGTLYPILMRLEKSGWLETKWEDAPVPGRPPRHFYRLTGNGREWAREELRSARESKFWKPAHGKAGV
;
A
#
# COMPACT_ATOMS: atom_id res chain seq x y z
N MET A 1 21.90 -9.29 14.00
CA MET A 1 21.13 -9.23 12.78
C MET A 1 19.76 -9.85 12.96
N GLY A 2 18.78 -9.07 12.80
CA GLY A 2 17.46 -9.58 12.97
C GLY A 2 16.97 -10.34 11.74
N ILE A 3 15.98 -11.17 11.95
CA ILE A 3 15.31 -11.81 10.86
C ILE A 3 14.38 -10.78 10.25
N ARG A 4 14.57 -10.56 8.98
CA ARG A 4 13.72 -9.64 8.28
C ARG A 4 12.43 -10.33 7.92
N LEU A 5 11.31 -9.75 8.32
CA LEU A 5 10.02 -10.31 7.98
C LEU A 5 9.78 -10.11 6.49
N ARG A 6 9.31 -11.16 5.87
CA ARG A 6 8.98 -11.07 4.46
C ARG A 6 7.71 -10.27 4.27
N ILE A 7 7.77 -9.40 3.28
CA ILE A 7 6.58 -8.66 2.87
C ILE A 7 5.85 -9.51 1.84
N SER A 8 4.56 -9.68 2.04
CA SER A 8 3.77 -10.49 1.12
C SER A 8 3.67 -9.78 -0.24
N ARG A 9 3.34 -10.57 -1.25
CA ARG A 9 3.17 -10.02 -2.58
C ARG A 9 2.04 -8.99 -2.62
N GLN A 10 0.99 -9.25 -1.86
CA GLN A 10 -0.11 -8.30 -1.77
C GLN A 10 0.36 -6.99 -1.16
N SER A 11 1.17 -7.06 -0.11
CA SER A 11 1.70 -5.84 0.50
C SER A 11 2.60 -5.09 -0.45
N LEU A 12 3.42 -5.81 -1.22
CA LEU A 12 4.27 -5.15 -2.20
C LEU A 12 3.46 -4.44 -3.28
N ALA A 13 2.37 -5.05 -3.73
CA ALA A 13 1.49 -4.40 -4.70
C ALA A 13 0.92 -3.11 -4.13
N LEU A 14 0.55 -3.13 -2.87
CA LEU A 14 0.03 -1.94 -2.21
C LEU A 14 1.10 -0.86 -2.11
N LEU A 15 2.33 -1.23 -1.74
CA LEU A 15 3.42 -0.26 -1.69
C LEU A 15 3.69 0.37 -3.05
N GLU A 16 3.64 -0.43 -4.11
CA GLU A 16 3.80 0.11 -5.46
C GLU A 16 2.73 1.14 -5.78
N ALA A 17 1.47 0.81 -5.46
CA ALA A 17 0.38 1.72 -5.74
C ALA A 17 0.55 3.04 -4.98
N LEU A 18 0.94 2.95 -3.71
CA LEU A 18 1.14 4.14 -2.89
C LEU A 18 2.31 4.98 -3.39
N LEU A 19 3.39 4.32 -3.81
CA LEU A 19 4.57 5.04 -4.28
C LEU A 19 4.41 5.62 -5.68
N ASN A 20 3.46 5.13 -6.44
CA ASN A 20 3.20 5.65 -7.78
C ASN A 20 2.86 7.15 -7.73
N GLN A 21 2.19 7.58 -6.66
CA GLN A 21 1.95 8.99 -6.41
C GLN A 21 2.12 9.24 -4.92
N PRO A 22 3.36 9.32 -4.46
CA PRO A 22 3.65 9.25 -3.03
C PRO A 22 3.15 10.44 -2.22
N ALA A 23 2.95 11.58 -2.84
CA ALA A 23 2.45 12.76 -2.13
C ALA A 23 0.93 12.83 -2.10
N GLN A 24 0.26 11.99 -2.85
CA GLN A 24 -1.19 12.04 -2.95
C GLN A 24 -1.86 11.23 -1.87
N TRP A 25 -3.03 11.70 -1.48
CA TRP A 25 -3.93 10.92 -0.63
C TRP A 25 -4.67 9.91 -1.50
N HIS A 26 -4.66 8.67 -1.06
CA HIS A 26 -5.26 7.57 -1.80
C HIS A 26 -6.50 7.09 -1.08
N HIS A 27 -7.62 7.07 -1.77
CA HIS A 27 -8.85 6.51 -1.21
C HIS A 27 -8.73 4.99 -1.15
N GLY A 28 -9.22 4.40 -0.07
CA GLY A 28 -9.13 2.95 0.09
C GLY A 28 -9.72 2.18 -1.08
N TYR A 29 -10.86 2.64 -1.57
CA TYR A 29 -11.49 1.98 -2.72
C TYR A 29 -10.60 2.04 -3.96
N ALA A 30 -9.96 3.19 -4.18
CA ALA A 30 -9.06 3.31 -5.33
C ALA A 30 -7.87 2.36 -5.21
N LEU A 31 -7.34 2.22 -3.99
CA LEU A 31 -6.26 1.27 -3.76
C LEU A 31 -6.71 -0.16 -4.03
N SER A 32 -7.93 -0.50 -3.62
CA SER A 32 -8.49 -1.80 -3.91
C SER A 32 -8.57 -2.06 -5.41
N GLN A 33 -8.99 -1.06 -6.16
CA GLN A 33 -9.08 -1.19 -7.61
C GLN A 33 -7.70 -1.35 -8.24
N GLN A 34 -6.75 -0.53 -7.83
CA GLN A 34 -5.40 -0.56 -8.40
C GLN A 34 -4.65 -1.85 -8.11
N THR A 35 -4.82 -2.37 -6.91
CA THR A 35 -4.09 -3.57 -6.49
C THR A 35 -4.85 -4.84 -6.74
N GLU A 36 -6.15 -4.73 -7.06
CA GLU A 36 -7.05 -5.87 -7.21
C GLU A 36 -7.16 -6.69 -5.93
N LEU A 37 -6.90 -6.06 -4.79
CA LEU A 37 -7.05 -6.71 -3.50
C LEU A 37 -8.45 -6.46 -2.97
N ALA A 38 -9.06 -7.52 -2.48
CA ALA A 38 -10.35 -7.40 -1.79
C ALA A 38 -10.17 -6.62 -0.50
N SER A 39 -11.23 -5.96 -0.06
CA SER A 39 -11.16 -5.14 1.15
C SER A 39 -10.72 -5.96 2.36
N GLY A 40 -11.13 -7.22 2.46
CA GLY A 40 -10.73 -8.07 3.57
C GLY A 40 -9.23 -8.35 3.63
N THR A 41 -8.54 -8.21 2.51
CA THR A 41 -7.08 -8.33 2.47
C THR A 41 -6.41 -6.98 2.60
N LEU A 42 -6.97 -5.99 1.94
CA LEU A 42 -6.36 -4.66 1.85
C LEU A 42 -6.33 -3.93 3.20
N TYR A 43 -7.48 -3.87 3.87
CA TYR A 43 -7.56 -3.04 5.07
C TYR A 43 -6.70 -3.54 6.23
N PRO A 44 -6.57 -4.85 6.46
CA PRO A 44 -5.61 -5.29 7.49
C PRO A 44 -4.18 -4.89 7.19
N ILE A 45 -3.78 -4.88 5.92
CA ILE A 45 -2.43 -4.44 5.56
C ILE A 45 -2.27 -2.95 5.83
N LEU A 46 -3.25 -2.15 5.43
CA LEU A 46 -3.22 -0.71 5.68
C LEU A 46 -3.12 -0.41 7.16
N MET A 47 -3.86 -1.14 7.98
CA MET A 47 -3.81 -0.94 9.42
C MET A 47 -2.44 -1.24 10.00
N ARG A 48 -1.80 -2.30 9.53
CA ARG A 48 -0.46 -2.64 10.00
C ARG A 48 0.56 -1.58 9.61
N LEU A 49 0.44 -1.07 8.38
CA LEU A 49 1.36 -0.02 7.92
C LEU A 49 1.17 1.25 8.72
N GLU A 50 -0.07 1.58 9.04
CA GLU A 50 -0.34 2.76 9.86
C GLU A 50 0.25 2.60 11.25
N LYS A 51 0.06 1.45 11.86
CA LYS A 51 0.61 1.18 13.20
C LYS A 51 2.12 1.24 13.21
N SER A 52 2.75 0.88 12.12
CA SER A 52 4.21 0.93 12.01
C SER A 52 4.74 2.32 11.73
N GLY A 53 3.86 3.30 11.52
CA GLY A 53 4.31 4.64 11.21
C GLY A 53 4.65 4.88 9.75
N TRP A 54 4.32 3.93 8.90
CA TRP A 54 4.60 4.06 7.47
C TRP A 54 3.50 4.77 6.70
N LEU A 55 2.28 4.82 7.28
CA LEU A 55 1.14 5.50 6.66
C LEU A 55 0.56 6.54 7.60
N GLU A 56 0.12 7.63 7.02
CA GLU A 56 -0.76 8.57 7.69
C GLU A 56 -2.13 8.46 7.04
N THR A 57 -3.16 8.78 7.82
CA THR A 57 -4.53 8.62 7.36
C THR A 57 -5.33 9.86 7.68
N LYS A 58 -6.43 10.04 6.98
CA LYS A 58 -7.40 11.08 7.31
C LYS A 58 -8.77 10.65 6.84
N TRP A 59 -9.77 11.22 7.46
CA TRP A 59 -11.17 11.06 7.05
C TRP A 59 -11.65 12.35 6.42
N GLU A 60 -12.46 12.21 5.38
CA GLU A 60 -13.11 13.35 4.76
C GLU A 60 -14.58 13.05 4.61
N ASP A 61 -15.41 14.08 4.79
CA ASP A 61 -16.84 13.93 4.57
C ASP A 61 -17.10 13.62 3.10
N ALA A 62 -18.08 12.77 2.88
CA ALA A 62 -18.49 12.47 1.52
C ALA A 62 -19.04 13.74 0.85
N PRO A 63 -18.81 13.88 -0.47
CA PRO A 63 -19.34 15.05 -1.18
C PRO A 63 -20.86 15.10 -1.19
N VAL A 64 -21.50 13.94 -1.03
CA VAL A 64 -22.97 13.86 -1.06
C VAL A 64 -23.47 13.58 0.34
N PRO A 65 -24.40 14.40 0.86
CA PRO A 65 -24.94 14.15 2.19
C PRO A 65 -25.56 12.76 2.29
N GLY A 66 -25.44 12.18 3.48
CA GLY A 66 -26.00 10.85 3.75
C GLY A 66 -25.10 9.70 3.40
N ARG A 67 -23.92 9.98 2.84
CA ARG A 67 -22.94 8.94 2.56
C ARG A 67 -21.90 8.88 3.67
N PRO A 68 -21.29 7.71 3.90
CA PRO A 68 -20.27 7.62 4.95
C PRO A 68 -19.03 8.43 4.58
N PRO A 69 -18.31 8.91 5.59
CA PRO A 69 -17.03 9.59 5.33
C PRO A 69 -16.06 8.66 4.61
N ARG A 70 -15.13 9.26 3.88
CA ARG A 70 -14.13 8.52 3.12
C ARG A 70 -12.81 8.53 3.84
N HIS A 71 -12.13 7.41 3.83
CA HIS A 71 -10.86 7.23 4.51
C HIS A 71 -9.74 7.26 3.46
N PHE A 72 -8.76 8.12 3.69
CA PHE A 72 -7.64 8.30 2.77
C PHE A 72 -6.33 7.94 3.45
N TYR A 73 -5.38 7.52 2.64
CA TYR A 73 -4.09 7.03 3.10
C TYR A 73 -2.97 7.65 2.30
N ARG A 74 -1.84 7.89 2.95
CA ARG A 74 -0.64 8.40 2.29
C ARG A 74 0.58 7.90 3.05
N LEU A 75 1.64 7.58 2.32
CA LEU A 75 2.89 7.20 2.98
C LEU A 75 3.49 8.40 3.70
N THR A 76 3.98 8.16 4.92
CA THR A 76 4.78 9.17 5.60
C THR A 76 6.13 9.28 4.91
N GLY A 77 6.95 10.28 5.27
CA GLY A 77 8.30 10.37 4.74
C GLY A 77 9.10 9.11 5.02
N ASN A 78 9.03 8.62 6.27
CA ASN A 78 9.70 7.37 6.61
C ASN A 78 9.10 6.20 5.84
N GLY A 79 7.79 6.23 5.64
CA GLY A 79 7.11 5.18 4.89
C GLY A 79 7.57 5.12 3.44
N ARG A 80 7.81 6.28 2.83
CA ARG A 80 8.31 6.30 1.45
C ARG A 80 9.68 5.65 1.35
N GLU A 81 10.57 6.00 2.27
CA GLU A 81 11.91 5.41 2.26
C GLU A 81 11.84 3.92 2.49
N TRP A 82 11.06 3.51 3.47
CA TRP A 82 10.90 2.10 3.78
C TRP A 82 10.31 1.33 2.60
N ALA A 83 9.28 1.89 1.98
CA ALA A 83 8.61 1.21 0.87
C ALA A 83 9.53 1.06 -0.33
N ARG A 84 10.32 2.10 -0.64
CA ARG A 84 11.27 2.03 -1.74
C ARG A 84 12.31 0.94 -1.48
N GLU A 85 12.77 0.85 -0.25
CA GLU A 85 13.76 -0.16 0.11
C GLU A 85 13.16 -1.56 0.03
N GLU A 86 11.92 -1.72 0.47
CA GLU A 86 11.27 -3.02 0.39
C GLU A 86 11.08 -3.48 -1.05
N LEU A 87 10.66 -2.56 -1.90
CA LEU A 87 10.48 -2.88 -3.32
C LEU A 87 11.80 -3.17 -4.00
N ARG A 88 12.83 -2.39 -3.68
CA ARG A 88 14.15 -2.62 -4.25
C ARG A 88 14.67 -4.00 -3.84
N SER A 89 14.53 -4.33 -2.57
CA SER A 89 14.98 -5.60 -2.05
C SER A 89 14.22 -6.75 -2.70
N ALA A 90 12.93 -6.59 -2.88
CA ALA A 90 12.12 -7.62 -3.51
C ALA A 90 12.52 -7.83 -4.97
N ARG A 91 12.79 -6.75 -5.68
CA ARG A 91 13.17 -6.85 -7.08
C ARG A 91 14.51 -7.53 -7.28
N GLU A 92 15.38 -7.44 -6.29
CA GLU A 92 16.68 -8.10 -6.33
C GLU A 92 16.59 -9.58 -5.99
N SER A 93 15.45 -10.01 -5.48
CA SER A 93 15.26 -11.42 -5.17
C SER A 93 15.01 -12.19 -6.45
N LYS A 94 15.70 -13.31 -6.62
CA LYS A 94 15.49 -14.13 -7.80
C LYS A 94 14.12 -14.79 -7.82
N PHE A 95 13.39 -14.74 -6.73
CA PHE A 95 12.06 -15.32 -6.64
C PHE A 95 10.96 -14.27 -6.78
N TRP A 96 11.33 -13.00 -6.96
CA TRP A 96 10.33 -11.96 -7.03
C TRP A 96 9.57 -12.02 -8.34
N LYS A 97 8.26 -11.84 -8.26
CA LYS A 97 7.41 -11.73 -9.44
C LYS A 97 6.45 -10.57 -9.25
N PRO A 98 6.17 -9.82 -10.32
CA PRO A 98 5.21 -8.72 -10.20
C PRO A 98 3.86 -9.22 -9.74
N ALA A 99 3.27 -8.49 -8.81
CA ALA A 99 1.97 -8.88 -8.26
C ALA A 99 0.86 -8.82 -9.29
N HIS A 100 1.03 -8.03 -10.33
CA HIS A 100 -0.01 -7.84 -11.33
C HIS A 100 0.05 -8.83 -12.48
N GLY A 101 0.90 -9.81 -12.40
CA GLY A 101 0.85 -10.87 -13.37
C GLY A 101 1.37 -10.55 -14.76
N LYS A 102 2.04 -9.45 -14.93
CA LYS A 102 2.67 -9.13 -16.21
C LYS A 102 3.98 -9.87 -16.36
N ALA A 103 4.01 -11.03 -15.85
CA ALA A 103 5.25 -11.75 -15.66
C ALA A 103 5.85 -12.24 -16.96
N GLY A 104 5.11 -12.29 -17.99
CA GLY A 104 5.63 -12.77 -19.24
C GLY A 104 6.65 -11.88 -19.89
N VAL A 105 6.82 -10.75 -19.32
CA VAL A 105 7.75 -9.80 -19.93
C VAL A 105 9.15 -10.00 -19.43
#